data_6803f1a9073ae1e003479959a6bc0f36
#
_entry.id   6803f1a9073ae1e003479959a6bc0f36
#
_cell.length_a   1.000
_cell.length_b   1.000
_cell.length_c   1.000
_cell.angle_alpha   90.00
_cell.angle_beta   90.00
_cell.angle_gamma   90.00
#
_symmetry.space_group_name_H-M   'P 1'
#
loop_
_entity.id
_entity.type
_entity.pdbx_description
1 polymer ?
#
loop_
_entity_poly.entity_id
_entity_poly.type
_entity_poly.pdbx_seq_one_letter_code
_entity_poly.pdbx_strand_id
1 'polypeptide(L)'
;LDNLQRRGLSKHAIDDNLYRTTPRIGYTSLCKQMLAQGISLAGVPGFFRKEGQWTLAIAERGILIPVRDLEGRIQGLQIRLDRVDKRKFRWLSSTDYPEGCGANSWVHIAGPLHGAMILTEGPMKADIIYHLTGYTVLGMTGVSAIQQLTSVLESIKEKGVTTIMTAFDMDMMKNPHVQSAFRRLQETLESRRPSGLRKTTMG
;
A
#
# COMPACT_ATOMS: atom_id res chain seq x y z
N LEU A 1 6.36 -4.14 -15.89
CA LEU A 1 5.27 -3.13 -15.82
C LEU A 1 4.09 -3.45 -16.76
N ASP A 2 4.28 -4.23 -17.82
CA ASP A 2 3.24 -4.62 -18.80
C ASP A 2 1.99 -5.27 -18.13
N ASN A 3 2.20 -5.94 -17.00
CA ASN A 3 1.10 -6.51 -16.23
C ASN A 3 0.16 -5.44 -15.67
N LEU A 4 0.66 -4.25 -15.35
CA LEU A 4 -0.15 -3.12 -14.87
C LEU A 4 -0.98 -2.53 -16.02
N GLN A 5 -0.41 -2.43 -17.21
CA GLN A 5 -1.14 -1.97 -18.41
C GLN A 5 -2.26 -2.93 -18.78
N ARG A 6 -1.99 -4.25 -18.75
CA ARG A 6 -3.04 -5.28 -18.98
C ARG A 6 -4.16 -5.25 -17.95
N ARG A 7 -3.94 -4.63 -16.77
CA ARG A 7 -4.94 -4.41 -15.72
C ARG A 7 -5.66 -3.07 -15.82
N GLY A 8 -5.40 -2.29 -16.86
CA GLY A 8 -6.08 -1.03 -17.14
C GLY A 8 -5.34 0.24 -16.72
N LEU A 9 -4.14 0.17 -16.14
CA LEU A 9 -3.34 1.37 -15.89
C LEU A 9 -2.69 1.86 -17.17
N SER A 10 -2.87 3.13 -17.52
CA SER A 10 -2.12 3.78 -18.59
C SER A 10 -0.63 3.90 -18.22
N LYS A 11 0.23 4.09 -19.23
CA LYS A 11 1.66 4.35 -18.98
C LYS A 11 1.85 5.59 -18.11
N HIS A 12 1.08 6.63 -18.35
CA HIS A 12 1.07 7.87 -17.54
C HIS A 12 0.73 7.55 -16.07
N ALA A 13 -0.37 6.84 -15.81
CA ALA A 13 -0.76 6.45 -14.45
C ALA A 13 0.30 5.59 -13.73
N ILE A 14 1.00 4.71 -14.47
CA ILE A 14 2.12 3.92 -13.92
C ILE A 14 3.28 4.82 -13.50
N ASP A 15 3.61 5.83 -14.31
CA ASP A 15 4.68 6.77 -14.03
C ASP A 15 4.33 7.74 -12.90
N ASP A 16 3.11 8.28 -12.86
CA ASP A 16 2.59 9.18 -11.83
C ASP A 16 2.51 8.50 -10.48
N ASN A 17 2.06 7.25 -10.46
CA ASN A 17 2.04 6.44 -9.24
C ASN A 17 3.43 5.95 -8.82
N LEU A 18 4.48 6.26 -9.58
CA LEU A 18 5.87 5.90 -9.32
C LEU A 18 6.10 4.38 -9.23
N TYR A 19 5.33 3.58 -9.96
CA TYR A 19 5.61 2.16 -10.08
C TYR A 19 6.94 1.94 -10.79
N ARG A 20 7.83 1.16 -10.18
CA ARG A 20 9.16 0.84 -10.73
C ARG A 20 9.45 -0.63 -10.54
N THR A 21 10.29 -1.18 -11.39
CA THR A 21 10.87 -2.52 -11.17
C THR A 21 11.94 -2.44 -10.09
N THR A 22 12.08 -3.51 -9.30
CA THR A 22 13.20 -3.61 -8.35
C THR A 22 14.53 -3.51 -9.10
N PRO A 23 15.49 -2.69 -8.63
CA PRO A 23 16.83 -2.66 -9.23
C PRO A 23 17.49 -4.04 -9.11
N ARG A 24 18.37 -4.37 -10.06
CA ARG A 24 19.04 -5.68 -10.10
C ARG A 24 20.38 -5.68 -9.38
N ILE A 25 21.07 -4.56 -9.43
CA ILE A 25 22.43 -4.33 -8.92
C ILE A 25 22.58 -2.87 -8.53
N GLY A 26 23.71 -2.52 -7.92
CA GLY A 26 24.09 -1.12 -7.70
C GLY A 26 23.44 -0.49 -6.46
N TYR A 27 22.94 -1.26 -5.51
CA TYR A 27 22.28 -0.75 -4.31
C TYR A 27 23.14 0.23 -3.51
N THR A 28 24.43 -0.11 -3.30
CA THR A 28 25.37 0.78 -2.59
C THR A 28 25.62 2.07 -3.38
N SER A 29 25.75 1.99 -4.71
CA SER A 29 25.90 3.18 -5.56
C SER A 29 24.66 4.07 -5.51
N LEU A 30 23.46 3.50 -5.56
CA LEU A 30 22.20 4.23 -5.40
C LEU A 30 22.15 4.95 -4.04
N CYS A 31 22.48 4.24 -2.96
CA CYS A 31 22.53 4.85 -1.62
C CYS A 31 23.53 6.00 -1.53
N LYS A 32 24.72 5.87 -2.13
CA LYS A 32 25.72 6.96 -2.18
C LYS A 32 25.19 8.18 -2.92
N GLN A 33 24.48 7.99 -4.04
CA GLN A 33 23.86 9.10 -4.78
C GLN A 33 22.78 9.81 -3.95
N MET A 34 21.94 9.06 -3.24
CA MET A 34 20.90 9.63 -2.37
C MET A 34 21.52 10.43 -1.23
N LEU A 35 22.56 9.91 -0.56
CA LEU A 35 23.28 10.61 0.49
C LEU A 35 23.96 11.89 -0.03
N ALA A 36 24.54 11.86 -1.22
CA ALA A 36 25.14 13.04 -1.85
C ALA A 36 24.11 14.14 -2.16
N GLN A 37 22.84 13.78 -2.29
CA GLN A 37 21.71 14.72 -2.43
C GLN A 37 21.14 15.17 -1.06
N GLY A 38 21.77 14.80 0.05
CA GLY A 38 21.30 15.15 1.39
C GLY A 38 20.14 14.30 1.91
N ILE A 39 19.80 13.19 1.24
CA ILE A 39 18.70 12.31 1.64
C ILE A 39 19.20 11.39 2.77
N SER A 40 18.55 11.43 3.95
CA SER A 40 18.82 10.51 5.04
C SER A 40 18.22 9.13 4.75
N LEU A 41 18.99 8.07 4.96
CA LEU A 41 18.55 6.68 4.81
C LEU A 41 18.30 5.99 6.16
N ALA A 42 18.72 6.62 7.27
CA ALA A 42 18.52 6.09 8.61
C ALA A 42 17.02 6.08 8.95
N GLY A 43 16.53 4.96 9.48
CA GLY A 43 15.12 4.79 9.84
C GLY A 43 14.16 4.63 8.64
N VAL A 44 14.67 4.51 7.42
CA VAL A 44 13.84 4.27 6.22
C VAL A 44 13.79 2.77 5.93
N PRO A 45 12.60 2.13 5.92
CA PRO A 45 12.46 0.71 5.66
C PRO A 45 13.11 0.27 4.36
N GLY A 46 13.83 -0.84 4.41
CA GLY A 46 14.55 -1.40 3.27
C GLY A 46 16.01 -0.96 3.16
N PHE A 47 16.42 0.13 3.82
CA PHE A 47 17.82 0.52 3.87
C PHE A 47 18.48 -0.03 5.13
N PHE A 48 19.75 -0.44 5.01
CA PHE A 48 20.56 -0.96 6.11
C PHE A 48 22.04 -0.80 5.85
N ARG A 49 22.89 -1.02 6.87
CA ARG A 49 24.31 -0.98 6.72
C ARG A 49 24.91 -2.37 6.54
N LYS A 50 25.73 -2.52 5.50
CA LYS A 50 26.60 -3.68 5.27
C LYS A 50 28.03 -3.20 5.16
N GLU A 51 28.91 -3.72 6.03
CA GLU A 51 30.34 -3.33 6.06
C GLU A 51 30.53 -1.80 6.10
N GLY A 52 29.72 -1.12 6.94
CA GLY A 52 29.77 0.34 7.10
C GLY A 52 29.15 1.16 5.96
N GLN A 53 28.64 0.53 4.90
CA GLN A 53 28.03 1.21 3.75
C GLN A 53 26.51 0.98 3.70
N TRP A 54 25.75 2.02 3.35
CA TRP A 54 24.32 1.89 3.12
C TRP A 54 24.02 1.07 1.86
N THR A 55 23.04 0.20 1.95
CA THR A 55 22.55 -0.66 0.87
C THR A 55 21.05 -0.93 1.02
N LEU A 56 20.45 -1.72 0.11
CA LEU A 56 19.02 -2.07 0.08
C LEU A 56 18.78 -3.56 0.30
N ALA A 57 17.77 -3.89 1.10
CA ALA A 57 17.31 -5.25 1.40
C ALA A 57 16.34 -5.78 0.32
N ILE A 58 16.75 -5.77 -0.94
CA ILE A 58 15.96 -6.33 -2.06
C ILE A 58 16.60 -7.64 -2.50
N ALA A 59 16.00 -8.76 -2.11
CA ALA A 59 16.45 -10.10 -2.47
C ALA A 59 15.80 -10.66 -3.74
N GLU A 60 14.61 -10.16 -4.12
CA GLU A 60 13.78 -10.74 -5.16
C GLU A 60 13.32 -9.70 -6.18
N ARG A 61 13.08 -10.18 -7.41
CA ARG A 61 12.57 -9.32 -8.50
C ARG A 61 11.09 -9.10 -8.34
N GLY A 62 10.67 -7.89 -8.71
CA GLY A 62 9.27 -7.53 -8.69
C GLY A 62 9.01 -6.08 -9.07
N ILE A 63 7.80 -5.65 -8.78
CA ILE A 63 7.35 -4.28 -8.96
C ILE A 63 7.29 -3.62 -7.59
N LEU A 64 7.97 -2.49 -7.43
CA LEU A 64 7.84 -1.60 -6.29
C LEU A 64 6.52 -0.84 -6.40
N ILE A 65 5.74 -0.91 -5.35
CA ILE A 65 4.40 -0.30 -5.24
C ILE A 65 4.44 0.70 -4.10
N PRO A 66 4.40 2.01 -4.36
CA PRO A 66 4.30 3.02 -3.31
C PRO A 66 2.96 2.93 -2.58
N VAL A 67 3.02 2.95 -1.25
CA VAL A 67 1.85 3.03 -0.38
C VAL A 67 1.78 4.47 0.16
N ARG A 68 0.69 5.17 -0.15
CA ARG A 68 0.54 6.61 0.12
C ARG A 68 -0.46 6.87 1.25
N ASP A 69 -0.22 7.95 1.99
CA ASP A 69 -1.14 8.48 2.99
C ASP A 69 -2.19 9.44 2.38
N LEU A 70 -2.97 10.08 3.25
CA LEU A 70 -4.02 11.06 2.88
C LEU A 70 -3.48 12.33 2.22
N GLU A 71 -2.22 12.66 2.43
CA GLU A 71 -1.51 13.80 1.86
C GLU A 71 -0.71 13.42 0.61
N GLY A 72 -0.82 12.16 0.14
CA GLY A 72 -0.11 11.63 -1.03
C GLY A 72 1.37 11.28 -0.79
N ARG A 73 1.86 11.37 0.46
CA ARG A 73 3.24 11.03 0.82
C ARG A 73 3.41 9.51 0.84
N ILE A 74 4.57 9.04 0.39
CA ILE A 74 4.91 7.61 0.43
C ILE A 74 5.25 7.20 1.87
N GLN A 75 4.43 6.34 2.46
CA GLN A 75 4.61 5.78 3.81
C GLN A 75 5.51 4.53 3.80
N GLY A 76 5.58 3.84 2.68
CA GLY A 76 6.35 2.62 2.50
C GLY A 76 6.21 2.07 1.10
N LEU A 77 6.97 1.02 0.83
CA LEU A 77 6.97 0.32 -0.45
C LEU A 77 6.59 -1.15 -0.25
N GLN A 78 5.60 -1.62 -1.02
CA GLN A 78 5.40 -3.05 -1.21
C GLN A 78 6.13 -3.53 -2.48
N ILE A 79 6.56 -4.76 -2.48
CA ILE A 79 7.11 -5.44 -3.65
C ILE A 79 6.10 -6.52 -4.06
N ARG A 80 5.55 -6.40 -5.27
CA ARG A 80 4.84 -7.50 -5.91
C ARG A 80 5.86 -8.37 -6.63
N LEU A 81 6.05 -9.58 -6.12
CA LEU A 81 7.07 -10.50 -6.61
C LEU A 81 6.71 -11.05 -8.01
N ASP A 82 7.72 -11.18 -8.88
CA ASP A 82 7.57 -11.78 -10.20
C ASP A 82 7.33 -13.29 -10.10
N ARG A 83 7.96 -13.95 -9.14
CA ARG A 83 7.75 -15.36 -8.82
C ARG A 83 6.99 -15.47 -7.50
N VAL A 84 5.88 -16.19 -7.53
CA VAL A 84 5.02 -16.41 -6.37
C VAL A 84 5.29 -17.81 -5.85
N ASP A 85 6.05 -17.92 -4.77
CA ASP A 85 6.21 -19.18 -4.04
C ASP A 85 5.16 -19.26 -2.91
N LYS A 86 5.37 -18.53 -1.80
CA LYS A 86 4.44 -18.51 -0.63
C LYS A 86 3.67 -17.20 -0.51
N ARG A 87 4.25 -16.09 -0.95
CA ARG A 87 3.67 -14.74 -0.82
C ARG A 87 3.81 -13.97 -2.13
N LYS A 88 2.73 -13.36 -2.57
CA LYS A 88 2.69 -12.53 -3.77
C LYS A 88 3.21 -11.12 -3.52
N PHE A 89 3.01 -10.60 -2.32
CA PHE A 89 3.41 -9.27 -1.89
C PHE A 89 4.23 -9.35 -0.61
N ARG A 90 5.24 -8.49 -0.50
CA ARG A 90 6.00 -8.26 0.73
C ARG A 90 6.32 -6.79 0.90
N TRP A 91 6.46 -6.35 2.13
CA TRP A 91 6.99 -5.01 2.40
C TRP A 91 8.48 -4.94 2.13
N LEU A 92 8.94 -3.82 1.59
CA LEU A 92 10.35 -3.48 1.60
C LEU A 92 10.72 -3.14 3.05
N SER A 93 11.52 -4.00 3.67
CA SER A 93 11.87 -3.96 5.10
C SER A 93 13.31 -4.41 5.27
N SER A 94 13.97 -3.89 6.29
CA SER A 94 15.35 -4.23 6.66
C SER A 94 15.51 -4.57 8.16
N THR A 95 14.41 -4.98 8.82
CA THR A 95 14.38 -5.29 10.27
C THR A 95 15.51 -6.23 10.72
N ASP A 96 15.87 -7.22 9.91
CA ASP A 96 16.83 -8.26 10.26
C ASP A 96 18.29 -7.87 9.97
N TYR A 97 18.53 -6.60 9.58
CA TYR A 97 19.86 -6.14 9.18
C TYR A 97 20.36 -5.00 10.09
N PRO A 98 21.71 -4.82 10.19
CA PRO A 98 22.31 -3.74 10.99
C PRO A 98 21.80 -2.34 10.58
N GLU A 99 21.41 -1.55 11.57
CA GLU A 99 20.81 -0.20 11.39
C GLU A 99 19.57 -0.19 10.46
N GLY A 100 18.99 -1.35 10.20
CA GLY A 100 17.76 -1.49 9.43
C GLY A 100 16.51 -1.24 10.27
N CYS A 101 15.39 -1.06 9.61
CA CYS A 101 14.10 -0.92 10.28
C CYS A 101 12.96 -1.63 9.53
N GLY A 102 11.88 -1.90 10.26
CA GLY A 102 10.68 -2.54 9.75
C GLY A 102 9.76 -1.59 9.02
N ALA A 103 8.99 -2.12 8.08
CA ALA A 103 7.87 -1.42 7.49
C ALA A 103 6.59 -1.74 8.26
N ASN A 104 5.74 -0.73 8.47
CA ASN A 104 4.40 -0.91 8.99
C ASN A 104 3.42 -1.31 7.89
N SER A 105 2.30 -1.91 8.29
CA SER A 105 1.20 -2.25 7.38
C SER A 105 0.26 -1.06 7.23
N TRP A 106 0.60 -0.15 6.34
CA TRP A 106 -0.16 1.06 6.08
C TRP A 106 -1.40 0.82 5.22
N VAL A 107 -2.43 1.67 5.39
CA VAL A 107 -3.53 1.80 4.44
C VAL A 107 -3.07 2.71 3.30
N HIS A 108 -3.35 2.31 2.06
CA HIS A 108 -3.05 3.10 0.87
C HIS A 108 -4.24 3.95 0.46
N ILE A 109 -3.98 5.20 0.07
CA ILE A 109 -4.98 6.12 -0.45
C ILE A 109 -4.66 6.41 -1.91
N ALA A 110 -5.62 6.12 -2.79
CA ALA A 110 -5.57 6.45 -4.21
C ALA A 110 -6.56 7.57 -4.52
N GLY A 111 -6.06 8.66 -5.07
CA GLY A 111 -6.85 9.84 -5.45
C GLY A 111 -7.15 10.83 -4.34
N PRO A 112 -7.65 12.02 -4.71
CA PRO A 112 -8.06 13.05 -3.77
C PRO A 112 -9.32 12.65 -3.00
N LEU A 113 -9.48 13.17 -1.77
CA LEU A 113 -10.66 12.88 -0.96
C LEU A 113 -11.93 13.51 -1.55
N HIS A 114 -12.97 12.69 -1.62
CA HIS A 114 -14.33 13.09 -1.98
C HIS A 114 -15.34 12.56 -0.96
N GLY A 115 -16.60 13.00 -1.03
CA GLY A 115 -17.67 12.61 -0.10
C GLY A 115 -17.98 11.09 -0.07
N ALA A 116 -17.63 10.36 -1.13
CA ALA A 116 -17.75 8.90 -1.20
C ALA A 116 -16.40 8.25 -1.56
N MET A 117 -16.10 7.13 -0.94
CA MET A 117 -14.86 6.36 -1.14
C MET A 117 -15.15 4.87 -1.35
N ILE A 118 -14.21 4.19 -1.99
CA ILE A 118 -14.22 2.72 -2.11
C ILE A 118 -13.13 2.14 -1.22
N LEU A 119 -13.44 1.07 -0.49
CA LEU A 119 -12.49 0.29 0.29
C LEU A 119 -12.27 -1.06 -0.40
N THR A 120 -11.02 -1.39 -0.69
CA THR A 120 -10.62 -2.62 -1.39
C THR A 120 -9.37 -3.24 -0.78
N GLU A 121 -8.97 -4.42 -1.26
CA GLU A 121 -7.69 -5.03 -0.89
C GLU A 121 -6.54 -4.54 -1.78
N GLY A 122 -5.44 -4.17 -1.15
CA GLY A 122 -4.15 -3.86 -1.77
C GLY A 122 -4.06 -2.53 -2.52
N PRO A 123 -2.88 -1.90 -2.49
CA PRO A 123 -2.66 -0.58 -3.07
C PRO A 123 -2.79 -0.61 -4.60
N MET A 124 -2.28 -1.64 -5.27
CA MET A 124 -2.34 -1.74 -6.73
C MET A 124 -3.78 -1.81 -7.26
N LYS A 125 -4.70 -2.51 -6.55
CA LYS A 125 -6.11 -2.56 -6.92
C LYS A 125 -6.77 -1.19 -6.69
N ALA A 126 -6.41 -0.52 -5.59
CA ALA A 126 -6.90 0.82 -5.32
C ALA A 126 -6.53 1.82 -6.41
N ASP A 127 -5.27 1.83 -6.86
CA ASP A 127 -4.81 2.70 -7.95
C ASP A 127 -5.53 2.40 -9.28
N ILE A 128 -5.78 1.10 -9.58
CA ILE A 128 -6.52 0.70 -10.79
C ILE A 128 -7.97 1.20 -10.71
N ILE A 129 -8.66 0.98 -9.59
CA ILE A 129 -10.04 1.42 -9.42
C ILE A 129 -10.12 2.95 -9.53
N TYR A 130 -9.22 3.68 -8.84
CA TYR A 130 -9.16 5.13 -8.95
C TYR A 130 -8.96 5.59 -10.39
N HIS A 131 -8.00 5.00 -11.11
CA HIS A 131 -7.71 5.36 -12.50
C HIS A 131 -8.91 5.14 -13.44
N LEU A 132 -9.67 4.08 -13.21
CA LEU A 132 -10.83 3.72 -14.05
C LEU A 132 -12.10 4.48 -13.70
N THR A 133 -12.27 4.88 -12.44
CA THR A 133 -13.56 5.40 -11.94
C THR A 133 -13.51 6.84 -11.44
N GLY A 134 -12.33 7.35 -11.10
CA GLY A 134 -12.15 8.65 -10.44
C GLY A 134 -12.58 8.69 -8.96
N TYR A 135 -13.14 7.61 -8.41
CA TYR A 135 -13.45 7.55 -6.98
C TYR A 135 -12.17 7.46 -6.15
N THR A 136 -12.14 8.15 -5.02
CA THR A 136 -11.09 7.92 -4.01
C THR A 136 -11.17 6.49 -3.49
N VAL A 137 -10.02 5.81 -3.38
CA VAL A 137 -9.98 4.40 -2.96
C VAL A 137 -9.01 4.19 -1.81
N LEU A 138 -9.48 3.50 -0.76
CA LEU A 138 -8.63 2.96 0.31
C LEU A 138 -8.21 1.53 -0.05
N GLY A 139 -6.92 1.27 -0.12
CA GLY A 139 -6.34 -0.04 -0.36
C GLY A 139 -5.77 -0.64 0.93
N MET A 140 -6.37 -1.74 1.42
CA MET A 140 -5.86 -2.48 2.56
C MET A 140 -4.63 -3.30 2.17
N THR A 141 -3.47 -3.02 2.74
CA THR A 141 -2.20 -3.69 2.39
C THR A 141 -2.03 -5.09 3.00
N GLY A 142 -3.04 -5.55 3.73
CA GLY A 142 -3.10 -6.84 4.41
C GLY A 142 -3.93 -6.76 5.69
N VAL A 143 -4.11 -7.90 6.35
CA VAL A 143 -4.93 -8.02 7.58
C VAL A 143 -4.40 -7.12 8.71
N SER A 144 -3.09 -6.98 8.82
CA SER A 144 -2.43 -6.12 9.83
C SER A 144 -2.72 -4.62 9.64
N ALA A 145 -3.13 -4.19 8.45
CA ALA A 145 -3.53 -2.81 8.19
C ALA A 145 -4.88 -2.41 8.84
N ILE A 146 -5.64 -3.38 9.38
CA ILE A 146 -6.91 -3.10 10.07
C ILE A 146 -6.70 -2.17 11.27
N GLN A 147 -5.59 -2.30 11.99
CA GLN A 147 -5.29 -1.42 13.12
C GLN A 147 -5.10 0.04 12.68
N GLN A 148 -4.49 0.25 11.51
CA GLN A 148 -4.27 1.58 10.93
C GLN A 148 -5.56 2.15 10.31
N LEU A 149 -6.48 1.28 9.87
CA LEU A 149 -7.72 1.71 9.23
C LEU A 149 -8.55 2.61 10.15
N THR A 150 -8.57 2.35 11.45
CA THR A 150 -9.34 3.14 12.41
C THR A 150 -8.96 4.61 12.40
N SER A 151 -7.66 4.91 12.54
CA SER A 151 -7.17 6.29 12.54
C SER A 151 -7.38 6.97 11.19
N VAL A 152 -7.25 6.21 10.09
CA VAL A 152 -7.56 6.72 8.75
C VAL A 152 -9.04 7.06 8.62
N LEU A 153 -9.95 6.20 9.12
CA LEU A 153 -11.40 6.45 9.08
C LEU A 153 -11.81 7.70 9.87
N GLU A 154 -11.19 7.94 11.02
CA GLU A 154 -11.39 9.16 11.80
C GLU A 154 -10.95 10.40 11.02
N SER A 155 -9.75 10.35 10.46
CA SER A 155 -9.20 11.47 9.66
C SER A 155 -10.01 11.78 8.39
N ILE A 156 -10.47 10.77 7.66
CA ILE A 156 -11.27 11.00 6.44
C ILE A 156 -12.67 11.54 6.74
N LYS A 157 -13.25 11.16 7.89
CA LYS A 157 -14.51 11.74 8.36
C LYS A 157 -14.39 13.24 8.61
N GLU A 158 -13.34 13.66 9.32
CA GLU A 158 -13.07 15.07 9.58
C GLU A 158 -12.89 15.87 8.28
N LYS A 159 -12.41 15.20 7.22
CA LYS A 159 -12.24 15.76 5.88
C LYS A 159 -13.51 15.66 4.99
N GLY A 160 -14.68 15.31 5.57
CA GLY A 160 -15.98 15.37 4.91
C GLY A 160 -16.38 14.11 4.12
N VAL A 161 -15.71 12.99 4.31
CA VAL A 161 -16.15 11.70 3.74
C VAL A 161 -17.39 11.21 4.48
N THR A 162 -18.47 10.93 3.76
CA THR A 162 -19.77 10.52 4.31
C THR A 162 -20.14 9.07 3.95
N THR A 163 -19.54 8.50 2.93
CA THR A 163 -19.91 7.17 2.42
C THR A 163 -18.67 6.33 2.13
N ILE A 164 -18.68 5.09 2.58
CA ILE A 164 -17.66 4.09 2.23
C ILE A 164 -18.35 2.88 1.61
N MET A 165 -17.99 2.60 0.36
CA MET A 165 -18.41 1.41 -0.39
C MET A 165 -17.32 0.35 -0.27
N THR A 166 -17.66 -0.92 -0.16
CA THR A 166 -16.68 -2.02 -0.12
C THR A 166 -16.65 -2.77 -1.45
N ALA A 167 -15.45 -2.99 -2.00
CA ALA A 167 -15.21 -3.72 -3.24
C ALA A 167 -14.06 -4.72 -3.05
N PHE A 168 -14.36 -5.88 -2.45
CA PHE A 168 -13.41 -6.96 -2.21
C PHE A 168 -13.62 -8.13 -3.17
N ASP A 169 -12.57 -8.90 -3.47
CA ASP A 169 -12.67 -10.08 -4.31
C ASP A 169 -13.54 -11.17 -3.67
N MET A 170 -14.44 -11.77 -4.46
CA MET A 170 -15.31 -12.85 -4.01
C MET A 170 -14.55 -14.12 -3.56
N ASP A 171 -13.31 -14.31 -4.06
CA ASP A 171 -12.43 -15.40 -3.61
C ASP A 171 -12.04 -15.30 -2.13
N MET A 172 -12.19 -14.13 -1.52
CA MET A 172 -12.07 -13.94 -0.07
C MET A 172 -13.03 -14.86 0.71
N MET A 173 -14.21 -15.10 0.18
CA MET A 173 -15.25 -15.90 0.85
C MET A 173 -14.91 -17.40 0.95
N LYS A 174 -13.85 -17.86 0.26
CA LYS A 174 -13.40 -19.26 0.28
C LYS A 174 -12.32 -19.55 1.33
N ASN A 175 -11.66 -18.52 1.87
CA ASN A 175 -10.59 -18.69 2.85
C ASN A 175 -11.04 -18.28 4.25
N PRO A 176 -11.05 -19.20 5.26
CA PRO A 176 -11.52 -18.91 6.62
C PRO A 176 -10.76 -17.79 7.33
N HIS A 177 -9.45 -17.68 7.08
CA HIS A 177 -8.62 -16.60 7.65
C HIS A 177 -9.00 -15.23 7.07
N VAL A 178 -9.30 -15.19 5.79
CA VAL A 178 -9.75 -13.97 5.11
C VAL A 178 -11.16 -13.59 5.55
N GLN A 179 -12.06 -14.58 5.71
CA GLN A 179 -13.40 -14.35 6.27
C GLN A 179 -13.35 -13.76 7.68
N SER A 180 -12.49 -14.31 8.54
CA SER A 180 -12.30 -13.79 9.89
C SER A 180 -11.78 -12.35 9.89
N ALA A 181 -10.82 -12.05 9.02
CA ALA A 181 -10.29 -10.70 8.85
C ALA A 181 -11.34 -9.72 8.31
N PHE A 182 -12.14 -10.15 7.35
CA PHE A 182 -13.24 -9.36 6.79
C PHE A 182 -14.34 -9.09 7.83
N ARG A 183 -14.68 -10.08 8.66
CA ARG A 183 -15.62 -9.89 9.77
C ARG A 183 -15.12 -8.84 10.77
N ARG A 184 -13.85 -8.92 11.19
CA ARG A 184 -13.22 -7.89 12.05
C ARG A 184 -13.24 -6.51 11.41
N LEU A 185 -13.00 -6.43 10.10
CA LEU A 185 -13.10 -5.19 9.35
C LEU A 185 -14.54 -4.64 9.40
N GLN A 186 -15.55 -5.48 9.17
CA GLN A 186 -16.95 -5.07 9.27
C GLN A 186 -17.31 -4.60 10.68
N GLU A 187 -16.91 -5.33 11.71
CA GLU A 187 -17.08 -4.93 13.11
C GLU A 187 -16.42 -3.58 13.41
N THR A 188 -15.22 -3.34 12.88
CA THR A 188 -14.51 -2.05 13.01
C THR A 188 -15.26 -0.92 12.30
N LEU A 189 -15.78 -1.16 11.10
CA LEU A 189 -16.58 -0.19 10.36
C LEU A 189 -17.95 0.08 11.02
N GLU A 190 -18.52 -0.89 11.73
CA GLU A 190 -19.81 -0.80 12.42
C GLU A 190 -19.67 -0.21 13.83
N SER A 191 -18.74 -0.70 14.64
CA SER A 191 -18.55 -0.26 16.04
C SER A 191 -17.98 1.16 16.17
N ARG A 192 -17.24 1.60 15.16
CA ARG A 192 -16.67 2.94 15.06
C ARG A 192 -17.32 3.77 13.95
N ARG A 193 -18.50 3.37 13.53
CA ARG A 193 -19.31 4.12 12.58
C ARG A 193 -19.55 5.51 13.17
N PRO A 194 -18.90 6.53 12.63
CA PRO A 194 -19.25 7.89 13.02
C PRO A 194 -20.72 8.06 12.67
N SER A 195 -21.50 8.66 13.56
CA SER A 195 -22.88 9.02 13.26
C SER A 195 -22.91 9.80 11.94
N GLY A 196 -23.43 9.18 10.84
CA GLY A 196 -23.50 9.80 9.51
C GLY A 196 -22.84 9.06 8.34
N LEU A 197 -21.97 8.06 8.55
CA LEU A 197 -21.40 7.26 7.45
C LEU A 197 -22.39 6.16 6.99
N ARG A 198 -22.73 6.14 5.69
CA ARG A 198 -23.53 5.07 5.06
C ARG A 198 -22.62 4.00 4.46
N LYS A 199 -23.01 2.73 4.60
CA LYS A 199 -22.38 1.57 3.97
C LYS A 199 -23.22 1.13 2.78
N THR A 200 -22.59 0.98 1.63
CA THR A 200 -23.20 0.33 0.46
C THR A 200 -22.27 -0.77 -0.01
N THR A 201 -22.78 -1.99 -0.12
CA THR A 201 -22.05 -3.13 -0.71
C THR A 201 -22.42 -3.20 -2.18
N MET A 202 -21.42 -3.12 -3.07
CA MET A 202 -21.64 -3.45 -4.47
C MET A 202 -21.55 -4.98 -4.60
N GLY A 203 -22.63 -5.59 -5.08
CA GLY A 203 -22.69 -7.01 -5.42
C GLY A 203 -21.96 -7.33 -6.72
#